data_8063e3330133db47aab15231c782583c
#
_entry.id   8063e3330133db47aab15231c782583c
#
_cell.length_a   1.000
_cell.length_b   1.000
_cell.length_c   1.000
_cell.angle_alpha   90.00
_cell.angle_beta   90.00
_cell.angle_gamma   90.00
#
_symmetry.space_group_name_H-M   'P 1'
#
loop_
_entity.id
_entity.type
_entity.pdbx_description
1 polymer ?
#
loop_
_entity_poly.entity_id
_entity_poly.type
_entity_poly.pdbx_seq_one_letter_code
_entity_poly.pdbx_strand_id
1 'polypeptide(L)'
;MSNTSGKKLKIPNPKKKLKDKVEFSDLSKTLTDKLTKIEKKEQGIFFTPPKTIVNMITKVKSVSSLFQDILEPSCGSCEFINYLKTYFPTSNITGIELNKLIFDSIKDKQISNVTLLNEDFIKYKDSHKYNLIIGNPPFYVMKK
;
A
#
# COMPACT_ATOMS: atom_id res chain seq x y z
N MET A 1 51.34 -3.94 11.84
CA MET A 1 50.44 -2.84 11.48
C MET A 1 49.48 -3.32 10.38
N SER A 2 48.28 -3.74 10.73
CA SER A 2 47.27 -4.28 9.78
C SER A 2 46.23 -3.21 9.51
N ASN A 3 46.25 -2.67 8.29
CA ASN A 3 45.25 -1.72 7.79
C ASN A 3 43.96 -2.46 7.43
N THR A 4 42.94 -2.40 8.28
CA THR A 4 41.59 -2.82 7.93
C THR A 4 40.84 -1.64 7.31
N SER A 5 40.80 -1.59 5.99
CA SER A 5 39.97 -0.62 5.24
C SER A 5 38.51 -1.01 5.37
N GLY A 6 37.79 -0.26 6.21
CA GLY A 6 36.32 -0.39 6.34
C GLY A 6 35.65 -0.04 5.03
N LYS A 7 35.09 -1.04 4.33
CA LYS A 7 34.14 -0.82 3.21
C LYS A 7 32.89 -0.14 3.72
N LYS A 8 32.73 1.17 3.47
CA LYS A 8 31.47 1.88 3.66
C LYS A 8 30.39 1.21 2.80
N LEU A 9 29.41 0.60 3.44
CA LEU A 9 28.18 0.14 2.78
C LEU A 9 27.53 1.35 2.08
N LYS A 10 27.50 1.34 0.75
CA LYS A 10 26.78 2.33 -0.05
C LYS A 10 25.28 2.07 0.13
N ILE A 11 24.61 2.92 0.91
CA ILE A 11 23.15 2.94 0.99
C ILE A 11 22.63 3.27 -0.42
N PRO A 12 21.79 2.41 -1.05
CA PRO A 12 21.27 2.68 -2.37
C PRO A 12 20.43 3.97 -2.35
N ASN A 13 20.69 4.87 -3.28
CA ASN A 13 19.92 6.11 -3.43
C ASN A 13 18.47 5.76 -3.80
N PRO A 14 17.48 6.04 -2.93
CA PRO A 14 16.09 5.67 -3.18
C PRO A 14 15.53 6.31 -4.46
N LYS A 15 16.06 7.45 -4.90
CA LYS A 15 15.65 8.11 -6.15
C LYS A 15 16.05 7.32 -7.42
N LYS A 16 17.05 6.46 -7.36
CA LYS A 16 17.51 5.69 -8.52
C LYS A 16 16.69 4.43 -8.77
N LYS A 17 16.10 3.80 -7.71
CA LYS A 17 15.22 2.64 -7.84
C LYS A 17 13.80 2.98 -8.33
N LEU A 18 13.35 4.23 -8.18
CA LEU A 18 11.99 4.65 -8.55
C LEU A 18 11.82 5.02 -10.02
N LYS A 19 12.90 5.27 -10.76
CA LYS A 19 12.80 5.60 -12.20
C LYS A 19 12.45 4.39 -13.08
N ASP A 20 12.57 3.17 -12.56
CA ASP A 20 12.61 2.00 -13.42
C ASP A 20 11.34 1.15 -13.51
N LYS A 21 10.24 1.44 -12.82
CA LYS A 21 8.91 0.81 -13.08
C LYS A 21 7.81 1.40 -12.20
N VAL A 22 7.17 2.44 -12.69
CA VAL A 22 5.89 2.93 -12.15
C VAL A 22 4.75 2.21 -12.88
N GLU A 23 4.69 0.88 -12.70
CA GLU A 23 3.67 0.02 -13.29
C GLU A 23 2.91 -0.74 -12.21
N PHE A 24 1.69 -1.17 -12.55
CA PHE A 24 0.92 -2.05 -11.68
C PHE A 24 1.66 -3.36 -11.42
N SER A 25 1.53 -3.87 -10.19
CA SER A 25 2.00 -5.22 -9.86
C SER A 25 1.27 -6.27 -10.71
N ASP A 26 1.89 -7.43 -10.89
CA ASP A 26 1.27 -8.53 -11.62
C ASP A 26 -0.02 -9.00 -10.92
N LEU A 27 -0.08 -8.89 -9.60
CA LEU A 27 -1.29 -9.20 -8.85
C LEU A 27 -2.44 -8.23 -9.19
N SER A 28 -2.17 -6.92 -9.26
CA SER A 28 -3.18 -5.93 -9.65
C SER A 28 -3.70 -6.15 -11.06
N LYS A 29 -2.81 -6.50 -11.99
CA LYS A 29 -3.18 -6.86 -13.36
C LYS A 29 -4.08 -8.10 -13.36
N THR A 30 -3.64 -9.17 -12.68
CA THR A 30 -4.39 -10.43 -12.57
C THR A 30 -5.78 -10.25 -11.95
N LEU A 31 -5.89 -9.48 -10.86
CA LEU A 31 -7.17 -9.18 -10.23
C LEU A 31 -8.05 -8.31 -11.12
N THR A 32 -7.44 -7.38 -11.85
CA THR A 32 -8.18 -6.58 -12.84
C THR A 32 -8.81 -7.44 -13.92
N ASP A 33 -8.12 -8.47 -14.37
CA ASP A 33 -8.63 -9.38 -15.41
C ASP A 33 -9.66 -10.37 -14.87
N LYS A 34 -9.50 -10.85 -13.63
CA LYS A 34 -10.42 -11.80 -12.98
C LYS A 34 -11.74 -11.19 -12.56
N LEU A 35 -11.75 -9.92 -12.14
CA LEU A 35 -12.98 -9.25 -11.72
C LEU A 35 -13.78 -8.76 -12.92
N THR A 36 -15.05 -9.11 -12.99
CA THR A 36 -15.95 -8.64 -14.04
C THR A 36 -16.17 -7.12 -13.93
N LYS A 37 -16.57 -6.50 -15.03
CA LYS A 37 -16.93 -5.06 -15.02
C LYS A 37 -18.08 -4.74 -14.07
N ILE A 38 -19.00 -5.70 -13.89
CA ILE A 38 -20.16 -5.58 -13.00
C ILE A 38 -19.68 -5.59 -11.56
N GLU A 39 -18.88 -6.56 -11.14
CA GLU A 39 -18.31 -6.63 -9.78
C GLU A 39 -17.49 -5.39 -9.43
N LYS A 40 -16.65 -4.93 -10.35
CA LYS A 40 -15.89 -3.68 -10.15
C LYS A 40 -16.79 -2.49 -9.90
N LYS A 41 -17.86 -2.35 -10.70
CA LYS A 41 -18.80 -1.22 -10.60
C LYS A 41 -19.66 -1.29 -9.34
N GLU A 42 -20.18 -2.46 -9.00
CA GLU A 42 -21.07 -2.65 -7.86
C GLU A 42 -20.34 -2.51 -6.52
N GLN A 43 -19.09 -2.93 -6.46
CA GLN A 43 -18.27 -2.87 -5.24
C GLN A 43 -17.31 -1.68 -5.21
N GLY A 44 -17.34 -0.82 -6.24
CA GLY A 44 -16.46 0.35 -6.33
C GLY A 44 -14.97 -0.01 -6.40
N ILE A 45 -14.63 -1.22 -6.89
CA ILE A 45 -13.26 -1.70 -6.95
C ILE A 45 -12.48 -0.94 -8.03
N PHE A 46 -11.48 -0.20 -7.60
CA PHE A 46 -10.59 0.54 -8.47
C PHE A 46 -9.16 0.52 -7.92
N PHE A 47 -8.26 -0.11 -8.66
CA PHE A 47 -6.85 -0.11 -8.28
C PHE A 47 -6.20 1.22 -8.67
N THR A 48 -5.63 1.90 -7.67
CA THR A 48 -5.02 3.22 -7.86
C THR A 48 -3.77 3.12 -8.72
N PRO A 49 -3.68 3.93 -9.79
CA PRO A 49 -2.48 3.93 -10.63
C PRO A 49 -1.21 4.23 -9.82
N PRO A 50 -0.14 3.48 -10.02
CA PRO A 50 1.12 3.64 -9.29
C PRO A 50 1.68 5.06 -9.30
N LYS A 51 1.57 5.78 -10.41
CA LYS A 51 1.99 7.18 -10.50
C LYS A 51 1.21 8.08 -9.54
N THR A 52 -0.09 7.84 -9.36
CA THR A 52 -0.93 8.57 -8.40
C THR A 52 -0.49 8.26 -6.97
N ILE A 53 -0.22 6.99 -6.65
CA ILE A 53 0.28 6.57 -5.34
C ILE A 53 1.60 7.27 -5.00
N VAL A 54 2.56 7.26 -5.94
CA VAL A 54 3.85 7.92 -5.76
C VAL A 54 3.68 9.42 -5.51
N ASN A 55 2.81 10.09 -6.27
CA ASN A 55 2.54 11.51 -6.08
C ASN A 55 1.94 11.80 -4.69
N MET A 56 0.99 10.99 -4.23
CA MET A 56 0.38 11.13 -2.90
C MET A 56 1.42 10.93 -1.79
N ILE A 57 2.20 9.83 -1.85
CA ILE A 57 3.24 9.54 -0.85
C ILE A 57 4.33 10.63 -0.83
N THR A 58 4.71 11.16 -2.00
CA THR A 58 5.70 12.23 -2.07
C THR A 58 5.20 13.50 -1.39
N LYS A 59 3.93 13.85 -1.54
CA LYS A 59 3.31 14.98 -0.82
C LYS A 59 3.30 14.75 0.69
N VAL A 60 2.90 13.54 1.13
CA VAL A 60 2.91 13.18 2.55
C VAL A 60 4.33 13.24 3.11
N LYS A 61 5.32 12.75 2.37
CA LYS A 61 6.73 12.78 2.77
C LYS A 61 7.30 14.20 2.90
N SER A 62 6.72 15.18 2.21
CA SER A 62 7.11 16.58 2.39
C SER A 62 6.67 17.16 3.74
N VAL A 63 5.66 16.56 4.38
CA VAL A 63 5.16 16.95 5.70
C VAL A 63 5.95 16.28 6.83
N SER A 64 6.24 14.99 6.67
CA SER A 64 7.05 14.22 7.61
C SER A 64 7.86 13.15 6.90
N SER A 65 9.08 12.92 7.38
CA SER A 65 9.95 11.85 6.89
C SER A 65 9.68 10.50 7.55
N LEU A 66 8.92 10.48 8.64
CA LEU A 66 8.63 9.29 9.43
C LEU A 66 7.18 9.27 9.89
N PHE A 67 6.52 8.14 9.65
CA PHE A 67 5.25 7.76 10.26
C PHE A 67 5.44 6.39 10.88
N GLN A 68 5.17 6.25 12.17
CA GLN A 68 5.38 4.98 12.88
C GLN A 68 4.29 3.97 12.53
N ASP A 69 3.04 4.40 12.56
CA ASP A 69 1.87 3.55 12.34
C ASP A 69 0.98 4.13 11.25
N ILE A 70 0.79 3.37 10.19
CA ILE A 70 0.06 3.78 8.99
C ILE A 70 -1.15 2.86 8.79
N LEU A 71 -2.31 3.43 8.47
CA LEU A 71 -3.49 2.71 8.07
C LEU A 71 -3.82 2.94 6.59
N GLU A 72 -4.00 1.86 5.86
CA GLU A 72 -4.59 1.84 4.53
C GLU A 72 -5.96 1.14 4.61
N PRO A 73 -7.06 1.92 4.59
CA PRO A 73 -8.39 1.41 4.92
C PRO A 73 -9.07 0.61 3.81
N SER A 74 -8.46 0.52 2.62
CA SER A 74 -9.00 -0.19 1.45
C SER A 74 -7.88 -0.71 0.55
N CYS A 75 -7.05 -1.61 1.11
CA CYS A 75 -5.73 -1.91 0.57
C CYS A 75 -5.72 -2.67 -0.77
N GLY A 76 -6.83 -3.26 -1.18
CA GLY A 76 -6.96 -3.93 -2.46
C GLY A 76 -5.85 -4.96 -2.71
N SER A 77 -5.14 -4.81 -3.81
CA SER A 77 -3.99 -5.65 -4.19
C SER A 77 -2.70 -5.34 -3.44
N CYS A 78 -2.71 -4.46 -2.44
CA CYS A 78 -1.56 -3.93 -1.70
C CYS A 78 -0.64 -3.00 -2.51
N GLU A 79 -1.12 -2.36 -3.59
CA GLU A 79 -0.28 -1.41 -4.34
C GLU A 79 0.23 -0.27 -3.45
N PHE A 80 -0.67 0.39 -2.69
CA PHE A 80 -0.26 1.43 -1.74
C PHE A 80 0.73 0.92 -0.71
N ILE A 81 0.48 -0.26 -0.12
CA ILE A 81 1.33 -0.86 0.91
C ILE A 81 2.75 -1.10 0.37
N ASN A 82 2.88 -1.61 -0.85
CA ASN A 82 4.19 -1.84 -1.47
C ASN A 82 4.99 -0.53 -1.60
N TYR A 83 4.34 0.55 -2.05
CA TYR A 83 4.99 1.86 -2.15
C TYR A 83 5.24 2.48 -0.77
N LEU A 84 4.30 2.36 0.18
CA LEU A 84 4.51 2.83 1.55
C LEU A 84 5.73 2.16 2.18
N LYS A 85 5.92 0.85 2.01
CA LYS A 85 7.10 0.14 2.50
C LYS A 85 8.40 0.60 1.84
N THR A 86 8.33 1.04 0.59
CA THR A 86 9.50 1.59 -0.11
C THR A 86 9.91 2.96 0.46
N TYR A 87 8.92 3.80 0.79
CA TYR A 87 9.17 5.16 1.28
C TYR A 87 9.35 5.24 2.80
N PHE A 88 8.69 4.35 3.53
CA PHE A 88 8.66 4.25 5.00
C PHE A 88 8.96 2.81 5.44
N PRO A 89 10.20 2.32 5.24
CA PRO A 89 10.53 0.90 5.41
C PRO A 89 10.38 0.39 6.86
N THR A 90 10.48 1.27 7.85
CA THR A 90 10.39 0.92 9.28
C THR A 90 8.98 1.04 9.85
N SER A 91 8.03 1.63 9.10
CA SER A 91 6.66 1.83 9.57
C SER A 91 5.92 0.50 9.72
N ASN A 92 5.07 0.43 10.74
CA ASN A 92 4.03 -0.58 10.85
C ASN A 92 2.85 -0.15 9.96
N ILE A 93 2.35 -1.05 9.14
CA ILE A 93 1.24 -0.75 8.24
C ILE A 93 0.12 -1.74 8.50
N THR A 94 -1.08 -1.23 8.73
CA THR A 94 -2.31 -2.03 8.75
C THR A 94 -3.06 -1.78 7.46
N GLY A 95 -3.32 -2.84 6.70
CA GLY A 95 -4.14 -2.82 5.49
C GLY A 95 -5.47 -3.52 5.71
N ILE A 96 -6.57 -2.87 5.39
CA ILE A 96 -7.92 -3.44 5.50
C ILE A 96 -8.48 -3.66 4.10
N GLU A 97 -9.04 -4.84 3.85
CA GLU A 97 -9.72 -5.19 2.60
C GLU A 97 -11.05 -5.88 2.91
N LEU A 98 -12.13 -5.28 2.43
CA LEU A 98 -13.49 -5.79 2.63
C LEU A 98 -13.79 -7.01 1.74
N ASN A 99 -13.36 -6.95 0.48
CA ASN A 99 -13.64 -7.99 -0.49
C ASN A 99 -12.84 -9.25 -0.20
N LYS A 100 -13.55 -10.33 0.17
CA LYS A 100 -12.90 -11.59 0.55
C LYS A 100 -12.06 -12.21 -0.57
N LEU A 101 -12.49 -12.11 -1.83
CA LEU A 101 -11.75 -12.67 -2.96
C LEU A 101 -10.41 -11.95 -3.16
N ILE A 102 -10.42 -10.61 -3.02
CA ILE A 102 -9.19 -9.81 -3.08
C ILE A 102 -8.32 -10.14 -1.88
N PHE A 103 -8.91 -10.17 -0.66
CA PHE A 103 -8.16 -10.50 0.56
C PHE A 103 -7.51 -11.88 0.49
N ASP A 104 -8.22 -12.90 0.00
CA ASP A 104 -7.66 -14.26 -0.16
C ASP A 104 -6.47 -14.29 -1.14
N SER A 105 -6.35 -13.32 -2.02
CA SER A 105 -5.22 -13.18 -2.94
C SER A 105 -4.00 -12.49 -2.31
N ILE A 106 -4.17 -11.84 -1.15
CA ILE A 106 -3.10 -11.07 -0.50
C ILE A 106 -2.73 -11.58 0.89
N LYS A 107 -3.60 -12.33 1.57
CA LYS A 107 -3.45 -12.75 2.99
C LYS A 107 -2.13 -13.47 3.29
N ASP A 108 -1.58 -14.20 2.33
CA ASP A 108 -0.34 -14.96 2.50
C ASP A 108 0.92 -14.13 2.16
N LYS A 109 0.76 -12.83 1.87
CA LYS A 109 1.91 -11.95 1.62
C LYS A 109 2.69 -11.71 2.90
N GLN A 110 3.91 -12.20 2.92
CA GLN A 110 4.87 -11.98 4.01
C GLN A 110 5.59 -10.64 3.78
N ILE A 111 5.01 -9.54 4.26
CA ILE A 111 5.64 -8.22 4.21
C ILE A 111 5.98 -7.80 5.64
N SER A 112 7.24 -7.54 5.90
CA SER A 112 7.72 -7.14 7.24
C SER A 112 6.96 -5.91 7.76
N ASN A 113 6.48 -5.97 9.00
CA ASN A 113 5.72 -4.92 9.67
C ASN A 113 4.42 -4.53 8.94
N VAL A 114 3.79 -5.49 8.26
CA VAL A 114 2.47 -5.30 7.62
C VAL A 114 1.48 -6.31 8.21
N THR A 115 0.34 -5.80 8.64
CA THR A 115 -0.82 -6.59 9.08
C THR A 115 -1.95 -6.40 8.07
N LEU A 116 -2.49 -7.49 7.53
CA LEU A 116 -3.62 -7.46 6.60
C LEU A 116 -4.86 -8.02 7.28
N LEU A 117 -5.98 -7.30 7.19
CA LEU A 117 -7.25 -7.65 7.82
C LEU A 117 -8.36 -7.73 6.77
N ASN A 118 -9.21 -8.77 6.86
CA ASN A 118 -10.43 -8.86 6.06
C ASN A 118 -11.60 -8.31 6.89
N GLU A 119 -11.79 -7.01 6.84
CA GLU A 119 -12.75 -6.29 7.67
C GLU A 119 -13.48 -5.21 6.86
N ASP A 120 -14.65 -4.81 7.35
CA ASP A 120 -15.34 -3.60 6.91
C ASP A 120 -14.78 -2.39 7.68
N PHE A 121 -14.03 -1.53 7.00
CA PHE A 121 -13.41 -0.36 7.65
C PHE A 121 -14.42 0.52 8.39
N ILE A 122 -15.65 0.64 7.90
CA ILE A 122 -16.70 1.45 8.55
C ILE A 122 -17.09 0.86 9.91
N LYS A 123 -17.00 -0.47 10.05
CA LYS A 123 -17.30 -1.20 11.29
C LYS A 123 -16.08 -1.52 12.11
N TYR A 124 -14.90 -1.37 11.53
CA TYR A 124 -13.64 -1.64 12.19
C TYR A 124 -13.46 -0.76 13.42
N LYS A 125 -13.20 -1.40 14.55
CA LYS A 125 -12.96 -0.73 15.82
C LYS A 125 -11.60 -1.11 16.31
N ASP A 126 -10.73 -0.12 16.40
CA ASP A 126 -9.40 -0.26 16.95
C ASP A 126 -9.13 0.90 17.93
N SER A 127 -8.53 0.59 19.07
CA SER A 127 -8.03 1.61 20.00
C SER A 127 -6.67 2.16 19.58
N HIS A 128 -6.04 1.54 18.58
CA HIS A 128 -4.75 1.96 18.05
C HIS A 128 -4.85 3.32 17.35
N LYS A 129 -3.83 4.15 17.55
CA LYS A 129 -3.76 5.48 16.93
C LYS A 129 -2.76 5.45 15.78
N TYR A 130 -3.23 5.76 14.60
CA TYR A 130 -2.40 5.86 13.41
C TYR A 130 -1.87 7.29 13.23
N ASN A 131 -0.59 7.41 12.84
CA ASN A 131 0.03 8.71 12.53
C ASN A 131 -0.29 9.15 11.10
N LEU A 132 -0.63 8.20 10.22
CA LEU A 132 -1.02 8.45 8.85
C LEU A 132 -2.16 7.50 8.47
N ILE A 133 -3.21 8.04 7.87
CA ILE A 133 -4.24 7.27 7.18
C ILE A 133 -4.19 7.70 5.72
N ILE A 134 -3.93 6.75 4.82
CA ILE A 134 -3.76 7.03 3.40
C ILE A 134 -4.29 5.87 2.56
N GLY A 135 -5.04 6.18 1.53
CA GLY A 135 -5.60 5.20 0.61
C GLY A 135 -6.51 5.85 -0.42
N ASN A 136 -7.13 5.01 -1.23
CA ASN A 136 -8.16 5.42 -2.19
C ASN A 136 -9.41 4.55 -1.97
N PRO A 137 -10.28 4.92 -1.03
CA PRO A 137 -11.47 4.14 -0.71
C PRO A 137 -12.44 4.09 -1.91
N PRO A 138 -13.28 3.04 -2.00
CA PRO A 138 -14.26 2.91 -3.06
C PRO A 138 -15.23 4.10 -3.10
N PHE A 139 -15.49 4.59 -4.30
CA PHE A 139 -16.49 5.64 -4.50
C PHE A 139 -17.87 5.00 -4.73
N TYR A 140 -18.76 5.17 -3.78
CA TYR A 140 -20.14 4.74 -3.92
C TYR A 140 -20.97 5.84 -4.59
N VAL A 141 -21.47 5.56 -5.79
CA VAL A 141 -22.53 6.39 -6.39
C VAL A 141 -23.85 5.88 -5.87
N MET A 142 -24.46 6.59 -4.93
CA MET A 142 -25.82 6.28 -4.51
C MET A 142 -26.74 6.42 -5.73
N LYS A 143 -27.41 5.32 -6.10
CA LYS A 143 -28.52 5.39 -7.06
C LYS A 143 -29.63 6.20 -6.41
N LYS A 144 -30.03 7.29 -7.06
CA LYS A 144 -31.25 8.04 -6.72
C LYS A 144 -32.45 7.17 -6.98
#